data_a9f1efcc6c48385d6ab341f420667a01
#
_entry.id   a9f1efcc6c48385d6ab341f420667a01
#
_cell.length_a   1.000
_cell.length_b   1.000
_cell.length_c   1.000
_cell.angle_alpha   90.00
_cell.angle_beta   90.00
_cell.angle_gamma   90.00
#
_symmetry.space_group_name_H-M   'P 1'
#
loop_
_entity.id
_entity.type
_entity.pdbx_description
1 polymer ?
#
loop_
_entity_poly.entity_id
_entity_poly.type
_entity_poly.pdbx_seq_one_letter_code
_entity_poly.pdbx_strand_id
1 'polypeptide(L)'
;VGDPPLEKVNSPERQQINDLLYRLNSISHTLLSLLKTNDLDVVIDKILTDVQTMFHGGRAYIIEFDRERRTHDCTYEVTAENVTAEQDLVNSLSMDEVPWWTRRIENGNPIIISSLDELPDEAFREKEVLAMQDIKSLIAVPLASRDKVWGYAGIDIVNEPRRWSGEDYQWFASLMNIISLCIELQRSEREAQSERTYLEGL
;
A
#
# COMPACT_ATOMS: atom_id res chain seq x y z
N VAL A 1 1.59 44.23 -35.44
CA VAL A 1 2.63 43.47 -34.77
C VAL A 1 1.89 42.67 -33.70
N GLY A 2 1.60 41.42 -34.03
CA GLY A 2 0.93 40.50 -33.08
C GLY A 2 1.98 39.83 -32.22
N ASP A 3 1.73 39.79 -30.91
CA ASP A 3 2.52 39.03 -29.99
C ASP A 3 2.50 37.53 -30.39
N PRO A 4 3.62 36.84 -30.31
CA PRO A 4 3.65 35.39 -30.56
C PRO A 4 2.82 34.66 -29.50
N PRO A 5 2.09 33.58 -29.89
CA PRO A 5 1.33 32.81 -28.93
C PRO A 5 2.29 32.21 -27.92
N LEU A 6 1.96 32.36 -26.61
CA LEU A 6 2.63 31.68 -25.52
C LEU A 6 2.49 30.18 -25.75
N GLU A 7 3.47 29.57 -26.39
CA GLU A 7 3.62 28.12 -26.43
C GLU A 7 3.64 27.62 -24.97
N LYS A 8 2.63 26.84 -24.63
CA LYS A 8 2.60 26.05 -23.42
C LYS A 8 3.69 24.99 -23.53
N VAL A 9 4.92 25.37 -23.26
CA VAL A 9 6.03 24.44 -23.14
C VAL A 9 5.75 23.61 -21.90
N ASN A 10 5.23 22.40 -22.12
CA ASN A 10 5.21 21.34 -21.12
C ASN A 10 6.66 20.87 -20.98
N SER A 11 7.51 21.64 -20.27
CA SER A 11 8.87 21.20 -20.00
C SER A 11 8.82 20.02 -19.02
N PRO A 12 9.69 19.00 -19.21
CA PRO A 12 9.81 17.88 -18.25
C PRO A 12 9.96 18.35 -16.80
N GLU A 13 10.66 19.45 -16.59
CA GLU A 13 10.84 20.08 -15.28
C GLU A 13 9.51 20.55 -14.64
N ARG A 14 8.61 21.12 -15.45
CA ARG A 14 7.30 21.55 -14.98
C ARG A 14 6.42 20.36 -14.59
N GLN A 15 6.55 19.26 -15.31
CA GLN A 15 5.84 18.02 -15.01
C GLN A 15 6.35 17.41 -13.70
N GLN A 16 7.66 17.37 -13.50
CA GLN A 16 8.27 16.91 -12.25
C GLN A 16 7.84 17.78 -11.04
N ILE A 17 7.81 19.09 -11.20
CA ILE A 17 7.36 20.02 -10.14
C ILE A 17 5.89 19.77 -9.81
N ASN A 18 5.03 19.60 -10.82
CA ASN A 18 3.62 19.33 -10.61
C ASN A 18 3.39 17.97 -9.90
N ASP A 19 4.14 16.94 -10.27
CA ASP A 19 4.09 15.63 -9.63
C ASP A 19 4.54 15.71 -8.17
N LEU A 20 5.61 16.45 -7.90
CA LEU A 20 6.09 16.68 -6.53
C LEU A 20 5.05 17.43 -5.69
N LEU A 21 4.47 18.51 -6.23
CA LEU A 21 3.41 19.27 -5.55
C LEU A 21 2.18 18.42 -5.29
N TYR A 22 1.79 17.58 -6.25
CA TYR A 22 0.68 16.65 -6.07
C TYR A 22 0.95 15.66 -4.92
N ARG A 23 2.15 15.08 -4.88
CA ARG A 23 2.56 14.14 -3.83
C ARG A 23 2.59 14.80 -2.44
N LEU A 24 3.11 16.02 -2.34
CA LEU A 24 3.12 16.78 -1.09
C LEU A 24 1.69 17.15 -0.62
N ASN A 25 0.85 17.58 -1.55
CA ASN A 25 -0.55 17.89 -1.25
C ASN A 25 -1.32 16.64 -0.81
N SER A 26 -1.08 15.49 -1.43
CA SER A 26 -1.69 14.22 -1.06
C SER A 26 -1.37 13.84 0.39
N ILE A 27 -0.08 13.89 0.78
CA ILE A 27 0.34 13.62 2.16
C ILE A 27 -0.32 14.60 3.14
N SER A 28 -0.32 15.90 2.82
CA SER A 28 -0.92 16.93 3.68
C SER A 28 -2.43 16.72 3.82
N HIS A 29 -3.11 16.38 2.74
CA HIS A 29 -4.55 16.11 2.74
C HIS A 29 -4.89 14.86 3.56
N THR A 30 -4.07 13.83 3.45
CA THR A 30 -4.16 12.61 4.24
C THR A 30 -4.07 12.90 5.72
N LEU A 31 -3.04 13.64 6.16
CA LEU A 31 -2.85 14.04 7.55
C LEU A 31 -4.05 14.84 8.08
N LEU A 32 -4.56 15.80 7.29
CA LEU A 32 -5.73 16.59 7.66
C LEU A 32 -7.01 15.75 7.74
N SER A 33 -7.17 14.76 6.89
CA SER A 33 -8.31 13.85 6.91
C SER A 33 -8.27 12.96 8.15
N LEU A 34 -7.11 12.41 8.49
CA LEU A 34 -6.89 11.62 9.69
C LEU A 34 -7.16 12.39 10.99
N LEU A 35 -6.89 13.71 11.00
CA LEU A 35 -7.15 14.56 12.15
C LEU A 35 -8.64 14.97 12.30
N LYS A 36 -9.42 14.89 11.23
CA LYS A 36 -10.79 15.39 11.19
C LYS A 36 -11.87 14.32 11.34
N THR A 37 -11.53 13.08 11.12
CA THR A 37 -12.51 11.97 11.16
C THR A 37 -12.22 11.02 12.31
N ASN A 38 -13.30 10.53 12.90
CA ASN A 38 -13.26 9.42 13.85
C ASN A 38 -13.38 8.04 13.16
N ASP A 39 -13.53 8.03 11.82
CA ASP A 39 -13.67 6.82 11.01
C ASP A 39 -12.41 6.62 10.16
N LEU A 40 -11.46 5.86 10.71
CA LEU A 40 -10.20 5.57 10.07
C LEU A 40 -10.38 4.71 8.81
N ASP A 41 -11.37 3.81 8.79
CA ASP A 41 -11.62 2.90 7.68
C ASP A 41 -11.96 3.68 6.40
N VAL A 42 -12.84 4.69 6.52
CA VAL A 42 -13.19 5.58 5.39
C VAL A 42 -11.97 6.34 4.86
N VAL A 43 -11.07 6.75 5.76
CA VAL A 43 -9.85 7.46 5.34
C VAL A 43 -8.87 6.53 4.65
N ILE A 44 -8.70 5.32 5.15
CA ILE A 44 -7.82 4.31 4.54
C ILE A 44 -8.32 3.98 3.13
N ASP A 45 -9.60 3.68 2.95
CA ASP A 45 -10.19 3.39 1.64
C ASP A 45 -9.96 4.54 0.65
N LYS A 46 -10.16 5.78 1.12
CA LYS A 46 -9.91 6.95 0.28
C LYS A 46 -8.43 7.04 -0.14
N ILE A 47 -7.51 6.85 0.79
CA ILE A 47 -6.07 6.92 0.51
C ILE A 47 -5.65 5.83 -0.47
N LEU A 48 -6.13 4.60 -0.28
CA LEU A 48 -5.86 3.49 -1.19
C LEU A 48 -6.43 3.77 -2.58
N THR A 49 -7.63 4.37 -2.66
CA THR A 49 -8.22 4.80 -3.93
C THR A 49 -7.38 5.87 -4.62
N ASP A 50 -6.90 6.87 -3.88
CA ASP A 50 -6.04 7.94 -4.41
C ASP A 50 -4.70 7.35 -4.91
N VAL A 51 -4.11 6.41 -4.18
CA VAL A 51 -2.89 5.68 -4.57
C VAL A 51 -3.12 4.86 -5.83
N GLN A 52 -4.19 4.05 -5.86
CA GLN A 52 -4.57 3.23 -7.00
C GLN A 52 -4.75 4.09 -8.26
N THR A 53 -5.45 5.20 -8.14
CA THR A 53 -5.70 6.14 -9.25
C THR A 53 -4.40 6.79 -9.73
N MET A 54 -3.55 7.26 -8.82
CA MET A 54 -2.30 7.94 -9.14
C MET A 54 -1.33 7.05 -9.91
N PHE A 55 -1.20 5.79 -9.51
CA PHE A 55 -0.31 4.84 -10.18
C PHE A 55 -0.96 4.12 -11.36
N HIS A 56 -2.25 4.36 -11.62
CA HIS A 56 -3.06 3.56 -12.55
C HIS A 56 -2.98 2.07 -12.21
N GLY A 57 -2.96 1.77 -10.90
CA GLY A 57 -2.85 0.41 -10.39
C GLY A 57 -4.12 -0.39 -10.59
N GLY A 58 -3.97 -1.70 -10.61
CA GLY A 58 -5.09 -2.62 -10.59
C GLY A 58 -5.72 -2.71 -9.20
N ARG A 59 -4.88 -2.87 -8.17
CA ARG A 59 -5.28 -3.00 -6.77
C ARG A 59 -4.34 -2.21 -5.87
N ALA A 60 -4.89 -1.65 -4.79
CA ALA A 60 -4.12 -1.15 -3.66
C ALA A 60 -4.70 -1.74 -2.37
N TYR A 61 -3.86 -2.19 -1.46
CA TYR A 61 -4.29 -3.04 -0.35
C TYR A 61 -3.44 -2.87 0.90
N ILE A 62 -4.00 -3.31 2.03
CA ILE A 62 -3.31 -3.56 3.30
C ILE A 62 -3.60 -4.99 3.73
N ILE A 63 -2.55 -5.72 4.04
CA ILE A 63 -2.58 -7.12 4.46
C ILE A 63 -1.90 -7.24 5.82
N GLU A 64 -2.57 -7.90 6.75
CA GLU A 64 -2.06 -8.22 8.08
C GLU A 64 -1.59 -9.67 8.15
N PHE A 65 -0.60 -9.93 9.01
CA PHE A 65 -0.19 -11.28 9.32
C PHE A 65 -0.99 -11.85 10.50
N ASP A 66 -1.82 -12.84 10.27
CA ASP A 66 -2.32 -13.69 11.36
C ASP A 66 -1.23 -14.70 11.75
N ARG A 67 -0.55 -14.40 12.83
CA ARG A 67 0.58 -15.22 13.31
C ARG A 67 0.15 -16.53 13.97
N GLU A 68 -1.09 -16.61 14.45
CA GLU A 68 -1.64 -17.82 15.05
C GLU A 68 -2.03 -18.82 13.96
N ARG A 69 -2.75 -18.38 12.96
CA ARG A 69 -3.15 -19.20 11.80
C ARG A 69 -2.06 -19.31 10.74
N ARG A 70 -1.02 -18.48 10.83
CA ARG A 70 0.05 -18.34 9.81
C ARG A 70 -0.50 -18.03 8.42
N THR A 71 -1.43 -17.10 8.35
CA THR A 71 -2.09 -16.66 7.12
C THR A 71 -1.89 -15.17 6.87
N HIS A 72 -2.21 -14.76 5.66
CA HIS A 72 -2.34 -13.38 5.25
C HIS A 72 -3.81 -13.00 5.34
N ASP A 73 -4.13 -11.87 6.00
CA ASP A 73 -5.48 -11.34 6.11
C ASP A 73 -5.54 -9.99 5.40
N CYS A 74 -6.19 -9.95 4.24
CA CYS A 74 -6.42 -8.71 3.49
C CYS A 74 -7.50 -7.89 4.19
N THR A 75 -7.10 -6.86 4.94
CA THR A 75 -8.02 -6.02 5.71
C THR A 75 -8.61 -4.89 4.91
N TYR A 76 -7.88 -4.39 3.91
CA TYR A 76 -8.34 -3.35 3.00
C TYR A 76 -7.90 -3.68 1.59
N GLU A 77 -8.79 -3.54 0.61
CA GLU A 77 -8.49 -3.66 -0.81
C GLU A 77 -9.38 -2.73 -1.61
N VAL A 78 -8.78 -1.93 -2.47
CA VAL A 78 -9.48 -1.17 -3.50
C VAL A 78 -9.00 -1.62 -4.87
N THR A 79 -9.92 -1.73 -5.82
CA THR A 79 -9.65 -2.22 -7.18
C THR A 79 -10.01 -1.20 -8.22
N ALA A 80 -9.31 -1.23 -9.35
CA ALA A 80 -9.72 -0.48 -10.53
C ALA A 80 -11.00 -1.08 -11.15
N GLU A 81 -11.66 -0.29 -11.97
CA GLU A 81 -12.79 -0.78 -12.76
C GLU A 81 -12.33 -1.98 -13.64
N ASN A 82 -13.12 -3.05 -13.62
CA ASN A 82 -12.86 -4.31 -14.34
C ASN A 82 -11.63 -5.11 -13.85
N VAL A 83 -11.11 -4.84 -12.68
CA VAL A 83 -10.10 -5.65 -12.00
C VAL A 83 -10.76 -6.44 -10.88
N THR A 84 -10.54 -7.75 -10.85
CA THR A 84 -11.08 -8.63 -9.81
C THR A 84 -10.37 -8.39 -8.49
N ALA A 85 -11.14 -8.31 -7.40
CA ALA A 85 -10.59 -8.33 -6.05
C ALA A 85 -10.00 -9.71 -5.74
N GLU A 86 -8.87 -9.73 -5.01
CA GLU A 86 -8.16 -10.95 -4.67
C GLU A 86 -8.17 -11.24 -3.16
N GLN A 87 -8.98 -10.52 -2.42
CA GLN A 87 -9.07 -10.66 -0.96
C GLN A 87 -9.32 -12.10 -0.50
N ASP A 88 -10.24 -12.82 -1.16
CA ASP A 88 -10.55 -14.20 -0.79
C ASP A 88 -9.37 -15.15 -1.03
N LEU A 89 -8.62 -14.96 -2.11
CA LEU A 89 -7.44 -15.75 -2.43
C LEU A 89 -6.33 -15.45 -1.42
N VAL A 90 -6.09 -14.17 -1.13
CA VAL A 90 -5.06 -13.75 -0.18
C VAL A 90 -5.36 -14.24 1.23
N ASN A 91 -6.61 -14.17 1.69
CA ASN A 91 -7.02 -14.65 3.02
C ASN A 91 -6.88 -16.17 3.19
N SER A 92 -6.81 -16.93 2.09
CA SER A 92 -6.55 -18.36 2.11
C SER A 92 -5.06 -18.71 2.01
N LEU A 93 -4.20 -17.74 1.70
CA LEU A 93 -2.79 -17.96 1.44
C LEU A 93 -2.00 -18.12 2.74
N SER A 94 -1.37 -19.27 2.91
CA SER A 94 -0.47 -19.50 4.04
C SER A 94 0.85 -18.74 3.87
N MET A 95 1.40 -18.25 4.99
CA MET A 95 2.74 -17.68 5.03
C MET A 95 3.82 -18.65 4.59
N ASP A 96 3.56 -19.96 4.73
CA ASP A 96 4.48 -21.03 4.33
C ASP A 96 4.41 -21.36 2.82
N GLU A 97 3.37 -20.93 2.14
CA GLU A 97 3.24 -21.08 0.68
C GLU A 97 4.01 -20.01 -0.10
N VAL A 98 4.28 -18.86 0.54
CA VAL A 98 5.05 -17.74 -0.03
C VAL A 98 6.21 -17.36 0.91
N PRO A 99 7.16 -18.28 1.14
CA PRO A 99 8.16 -18.16 2.19
C PRO A 99 9.21 -17.07 1.92
N TRP A 100 9.54 -16.80 0.66
CA TRP A 100 10.45 -15.73 0.28
C TRP A 100 9.83 -14.36 0.55
N TRP A 101 8.57 -14.17 0.17
CA TRP A 101 7.79 -12.96 0.42
C TRP A 101 7.66 -12.69 1.90
N THR A 102 7.15 -13.66 2.64
CA THR A 102 6.94 -13.57 4.09
C THR A 102 8.21 -13.17 4.81
N ARG A 103 9.32 -13.88 4.57
CA ARG A 103 10.62 -13.61 5.19
C ARG A 103 11.12 -12.21 4.86
N ARG A 104 10.98 -11.78 3.60
CA ARG A 104 11.44 -10.47 3.16
C ARG A 104 10.69 -9.34 3.84
N ILE A 105 9.37 -9.43 3.88
CA ILE A 105 8.52 -8.45 4.54
C ILE A 105 8.75 -8.45 6.06
N GLU A 106 8.78 -9.60 6.71
CA GLU A 106 9.01 -9.72 8.16
C GLU A 106 10.36 -9.12 8.61
N ASN A 107 11.36 -9.16 7.75
CA ASN A 107 12.66 -8.52 7.97
C ASN A 107 12.67 -7.01 7.68
N GLY A 108 11.52 -6.41 7.41
CA GLY A 108 11.38 -4.99 7.12
C GLY A 108 11.87 -4.57 5.73
N ASN A 109 12.06 -5.53 4.81
CA ASN A 109 12.54 -5.26 3.47
C ASN A 109 11.36 -5.12 2.50
N PRO A 110 11.26 -4.01 1.74
CA PRO A 110 10.23 -3.87 0.72
C PRO A 110 10.44 -4.83 -0.45
N ILE A 111 9.36 -5.09 -1.17
CA ILE A 111 9.37 -5.81 -2.43
C ILE A 111 8.98 -4.81 -3.53
N ILE A 112 9.87 -4.60 -4.49
CA ILE A 112 9.68 -3.68 -5.61
C ILE A 112 10.01 -4.47 -6.86
N ILE A 113 9.03 -4.70 -7.72
CA ILE A 113 9.14 -5.52 -8.90
C ILE A 113 8.57 -4.76 -10.09
N SER A 114 9.40 -4.47 -11.08
CA SER A 114 8.97 -3.85 -12.34
C SER A 114 8.56 -4.91 -13.38
N SER A 115 9.01 -6.14 -13.20
CA SER A 115 8.60 -7.32 -13.97
C SER A 115 8.73 -8.56 -13.09
N LEU A 116 7.85 -9.55 -13.25
CA LEU A 116 7.94 -10.83 -12.53
C LEU A 116 9.25 -11.59 -12.81
N ASP A 117 9.96 -11.23 -13.87
CA ASP A 117 11.26 -11.82 -14.19
C ASP A 117 12.39 -11.30 -13.29
N GLU A 118 12.17 -10.25 -12.52
CA GLU A 118 13.11 -9.73 -11.52
C GLU A 118 13.10 -10.55 -10.22
N LEU A 119 12.08 -11.42 -10.03
CA LEU A 119 12.03 -12.30 -8.87
C LEU A 119 13.16 -13.34 -8.93
N PRO A 120 13.84 -13.60 -7.81
CA PRO A 120 14.88 -14.62 -7.76
C PRO A 120 14.28 -16.03 -7.90
N ASP A 121 15.10 -16.98 -8.32
CA ASP A 121 14.67 -18.37 -8.53
C ASP A 121 14.03 -19.00 -7.27
N GLU A 122 14.47 -18.61 -6.08
CA GLU A 122 13.89 -19.07 -4.81
C GLU A 122 12.46 -18.60 -4.57
N ALA A 123 12.00 -17.54 -5.28
CA ALA A 123 10.66 -16.97 -5.20
C ALA A 123 9.72 -17.53 -6.29
N PHE A 124 9.93 -18.77 -6.73
CA PHE A 124 9.15 -19.38 -7.81
C PHE A 124 7.65 -19.53 -7.46
N ARG A 125 7.34 -19.80 -6.19
CA ARG A 125 5.96 -19.90 -5.70
C ARG A 125 5.27 -18.55 -5.74
N GLU A 126 5.95 -17.52 -5.26
CA GLU A 126 5.47 -16.14 -5.33
C GLU A 126 5.22 -15.72 -6.77
N LYS A 127 6.12 -16.07 -7.69
CA LYS A 127 5.94 -15.79 -9.12
C LYS A 127 4.68 -16.45 -9.68
N GLU A 128 4.39 -17.71 -9.30
CA GLU A 128 3.17 -18.41 -9.70
C GLU A 128 1.91 -17.72 -9.16
N VAL A 129 1.90 -17.37 -7.86
CA VAL A 129 0.77 -16.69 -7.20
C VAL A 129 0.50 -15.33 -7.85
N LEU A 130 1.54 -14.53 -8.06
CA LEU A 130 1.41 -13.21 -8.68
C LEU A 130 0.96 -13.30 -10.15
N ALA A 131 1.43 -14.30 -10.89
CA ALA A 131 1.00 -14.55 -12.28
C ALA A 131 -0.47 -14.96 -12.35
N MET A 132 -0.98 -15.76 -11.42
CA MET A 132 -2.41 -16.13 -11.37
C MET A 132 -3.33 -14.93 -11.13
N GLN A 133 -2.82 -13.88 -10.47
CA GLN A 133 -3.52 -12.62 -10.21
C GLN A 133 -3.34 -11.58 -11.34
N ASP A 134 -2.76 -11.98 -12.47
CA ASP A 134 -2.41 -11.11 -13.60
C ASP A 134 -1.47 -9.94 -13.25
N ILE A 135 -0.76 -10.01 -12.13
CA ILE A 135 0.16 -8.97 -11.70
C ILE A 135 1.37 -8.90 -12.65
N LYS A 136 1.69 -7.70 -13.10
CA LYS A 136 2.83 -7.42 -13.99
C LYS A 136 3.97 -6.74 -13.26
N SER A 137 3.64 -5.86 -12.33
CA SER A 137 4.59 -5.15 -11.47
C SER A 137 3.92 -4.74 -10.17
N LEU A 138 4.70 -4.54 -9.11
CA LEU A 138 4.16 -4.16 -7.80
C LEU A 138 5.20 -3.43 -6.94
N ILE A 139 4.68 -2.72 -5.94
CA ILE A 139 5.41 -2.32 -4.73
C ILE A 139 4.66 -2.88 -3.53
N ALA A 140 5.36 -3.54 -2.62
CA ALA A 140 4.86 -3.89 -1.31
C ALA A 140 5.83 -3.38 -0.24
N VAL A 141 5.31 -2.66 0.75
CA VAL A 141 6.08 -2.08 1.85
C VAL A 141 5.66 -2.67 3.18
N PRO A 142 6.61 -3.06 4.05
CA PRO A 142 6.29 -3.53 5.39
C PRO A 142 5.58 -2.46 6.21
N LEU A 143 4.60 -2.86 7.00
CA LEU A 143 3.95 -2.05 8.01
C LEU A 143 4.43 -2.52 9.38
N ALA A 144 5.04 -1.62 10.14
CA ALA A 144 5.65 -1.95 11.42
C ALA A 144 5.16 -1.04 12.53
N SER A 145 5.12 -1.63 13.73
CA SER A 145 4.87 -0.98 14.98
C SER A 145 6.05 -1.22 15.91
N ARG A 146 6.68 -0.15 16.38
CA ARG A 146 7.89 -0.19 17.25
C ARG A 146 8.90 -1.18 16.68
N ASP A 147 9.36 -1.94 16.43
CA ASP A 147 10.34 -2.87 15.83
C ASP A 147 9.72 -4.18 15.30
N LYS A 148 8.37 -4.27 15.27
CA LYS A 148 7.70 -5.48 14.83
C LYS A 148 6.85 -5.21 13.59
N VAL A 149 7.18 -5.88 12.49
CA VAL A 149 6.34 -5.89 11.29
C VAL A 149 5.06 -6.67 11.59
N TRP A 150 3.90 -6.05 11.35
CA TRP A 150 2.60 -6.67 11.57
C TRP A 150 1.85 -7.00 10.26
N GLY A 151 2.35 -6.49 9.14
CA GLY A 151 1.73 -6.69 7.84
C GLY A 151 2.48 -5.94 6.76
N TYR A 152 1.81 -5.68 5.67
CA TYR A 152 2.33 -4.90 4.56
C TYR A 152 1.21 -4.22 3.78
N ALA A 153 1.56 -3.14 3.07
CA ALA A 153 0.69 -2.50 2.09
C ALA A 153 1.29 -2.60 0.70
N GLY A 154 0.46 -2.70 -0.31
CA GLY A 154 0.93 -2.84 -1.67
C GLY A 154 0.06 -2.14 -2.71
N ILE A 155 0.64 -2.01 -3.90
CA ILE A 155 -0.02 -1.59 -5.13
C ILE A 155 0.41 -2.51 -6.27
N ASP A 156 -0.57 -3.10 -6.94
CA ASP A 156 -0.36 -4.01 -8.07
C ASP A 156 -0.74 -3.35 -9.38
N ILE A 157 0.07 -3.58 -10.39
CA ILE A 157 -0.22 -3.20 -11.78
C ILE A 157 -0.53 -4.46 -12.57
N VAL A 158 -1.72 -4.54 -13.15
CA VAL A 158 -2.22 -5.72 -13.88
C VAL A 158 -2.28 -5.52 -15.39
N ASN A 159 -2.27 -4.29 -15.89
CA ASN A 159 -2.38 -3.99 -17.31
C ASN A 159 -1.03 -4.11 -18.02
N GLU A 160 -0.15 -3.15 -17.84
CA GLU A 160 1.17 -3.11 -18.46
C GLU A 160 2.26 -2.99 -17.38
N PRO A 161 3.43 -3.64 -17.56
CA PRO A 161 4.51 -3.53 -16.59
C PRO A 161 4.93 -2.08 -16.39
N ARG A 162 5.07 -1.68 -15.12
CA ARG A 162 5.52 -0.34 -14.71
C ARG A 162 6.92 -0.41 -14.14
N ARG A 163 7.80 0.47 -14.61
CA ARG A 163 9.08 0.72 -13.92
C ARG A 163 8.83 1.65 -12.74
N TRP A 164 9.28 1.20 -11.58
CA TRP A 164 9.21 1.97 -10.35
C TRP A 164 10.44 2.84 -10.19
N SER A 165 10.24 4.12 -9.86
CA SER A 165 11.32 5.03 -9.48
C SER A 165 11.56 4.97 -7.96
N GLY A 166 12.74 5.43 -7.52
CA GLY A 166 13.01 5.61 -6.09
C GLY A 166 12.03 6.60 -5.43
N GLU A 167 11.56 7.59 -6.17
CA GLU A 167 10.57 8.57 -5.71
C GLU A 167 9.19 7.94 -5.53
N ASP A 168 8.76 7.05 -6.43
CA ASP A 168 7.51 6.30 -6.29
C ASP A 168 7.50 5.49 -5.00
N TYR A 169 8.57 4.75 -4.75
CA TYR A 169 8.74 3.99 -3.52
C TYR A 169 8.73 4.88 -2.28
N GLN A 170 9.54 5.93 -2.25
CA GLN A 170 9.67 6.84 -1.12
C GLN A 170 8.32 7.47 -0.74
N TRP A 171 7.58 7.93 -1.75
CA TRP A 171 6.27 8.52 -1.54
C TRP A 171 5.27 7.49 -1.01
N PHE A 172 5.18 6.31 -1.65
CA PHE A 172 4.27 5.26 -1.23
C PHE A 172 4.59 4.76 0.18
N ALA A 173 5.86 4.49 0.48
CA ALA A 173 6.30 4.05 1.79
C ALA A 173 6.00 5.09 2.88
N SER A 174 6.23 6.39 2.61
CA SER A 174 5.92 7.46 3.57
C SER A 174 4.44 7.52 3.90
N LEU A 175 3.58 7.39 2.88
CA LEU A 175 2.13 7.40 3.06
C LEU A 175 1.65 6.19 3.87
N MET A 176 2.14 5.01 3.55
CA MET A 176 1.79 3.77 4.25
C MET A 176 2.28 3.75 5.68
N ASN A 177 3.44 4.33 5.99
CA ASN A 177 3.93 4.50 7.35
C ASN A 177 3.02 5.39 8.20
N ILE A 178 2.47 6.45 7.62
CA ILE A 178 1.49 7.31 8.31
C ILE A 178 0.22 6.52 8.62
N ILE A 179 -0.30 5.77 7.66
CA ILE A 179 -1.48 4.91 7.85
C ILE A 179 -1.21 3.86 8.94
N SER A 180 -0.05 3.20 8.89
CA SER A 180 0.38 2.22 9.89
C SER A 180 0.33 2.80 11.30
N LEU A 181 0.89 3.99 11.48
CA LEU A 181 0.89 4.69 12.77
C LEU A 181 -0.54 4.98 13.25
N CYS A 182 -1.43 5.41 12.36
CA CYS A 182 -2.82 5.72 12.71
C CYS A 182 -3.62 4.47 13.09
N ILE A 183 -3.44 3.36 12.37
CA ILE A 183 -4.04 2.08 12.71
C ILE A 183 -3.60 1.64 14.10
N GLU A 184 -2.32 1.78 14.38
CA GLU A 184 -1.73 1.39 15.66
C GLU A 184 -2.26 2.23 16.83
N LEU A 185 -2.32 3.55 16.66
CA LEU A 185 -2.89 4.46 17.66
C LEU A 185 -4.36 4.10 17.95
N GLN A 186 -5.15 3.86 16.92
CA GLN A 186 -6.56 3.48 17.10
C GLN A 186 -6.71 2.14 17.83
N ARG A 187 -5.85 1.15 17.53
CA ARG A 187 -5.84 -0.13 18.26
C ARG A 187 -5.51 0.05 19.73
N SER A 188 -4.46 0.82 20.01
CA SER A 188 -4.04 1.12 21.38
C SER A 188 -5.13 1.86 22.18
N GLU A 189 -5.85 2.78 21.55
CA GLU A 189 -6.96 3.48 22.18
C GLU A 189 -8.15 2.53 22.47
N ARG A 190 -8.48 1.65 21.52
CA ARG A 190 -9.55 0.64 21.72
C ARG A 190 -9.22 -0.34 22.85
N GLU A 191 -7.97 -0.80 22.91
CA GLU A 191 -7.49 -1.68 23.97
C GLU A 191 -7.58 -0.99 25.34
N ALA A 192 -7.09 0.24 25.46
CA ALA A 192 -7.15 1.02 26.68
C ALA A 192 -8.59 1.30 27.14
N GLN A 193 -9.50 1.57 26.20
CA GLN A 193 -10.92 1.78 26.50
C GLN A 193 -11.60 0.48 26.99
N SER A 194 -11.28 -0.64 26.35
CA SER A 194 -11.80 -1.96 26.75
C SER A 194 -11.38 -2.33 28.17
N GLU A 195 -10.11 -2.10 28.49
CA GLU A 195 -9.54 -2.35 29.82
C GLU A 195 -10.21 -1.48 30.90
N ARG A 196 -10.42 -0.19 30.62
CA ARG A 196 -11.15 0.72 31.52
C ARG A 196 -12.57 0.23 31.79
N THR A 197 -13.30 -0.12 30.72
CA THR A 197 -14.69 -0.60 30.85
C THR A 197 -14.76 -1.89 31.69
N TYR A 198 -13.79 -2.78 31.51
CA TYR A 198 -13.67 -4.00 32.32
C TYR A 198 -13.45 -3.70 33.81
N LEU A 199 -12.56 -2.76 34.13
CA LEU A 199 -12.25 -2.36 35.51
C LEU A 199 -13.39 -1.61 36.19
N GLU A 200 -14.16 -0.82 35.47
CA GLU A 200 -15.32 -0.08 35.98
C GLU A 200 -16.56 -0.99 36.19
N GLY A 201 -16.59 -2.17 35.59
CA GLY A 201 -17.66 -3.16 35.72
C GLY A 201 -17.46 -4.20 36.82
N LEU A 202 -16.30 -4.16 37.51
CA LEU A 202 -15.95 -5.00 38.68
C LEU A 202 -16.31 -4.29 39.99
#